data_ecab4a88abfb1f5dc2cffec3302fea3c
#
_entry.id   ecab4a88abfb1f5dc2cffec3302fea3c
#
_cell.length_a   1.000
_cell.length_b   1.000
_cell.length_c   1.000
_cell.angle_alpha   90.00
_cell.angle_beta   90.00
_cell.angle_gamma   90.00
#
_symmetry.space_group_name_H-M   'P 1'
#
loop_
_entity.id
_entity.type
_entity.pdbx_description
1 polymer ?
#
loop_
_entity_poly.entity_id
_entity_poly.type
_entity_poly.pdbx_seq_one_letter_code
_entity_poly.pdbx_strand_id
1 'polypeptide(L)'
;AAAGSEPILNVLPMQAKKFAVITTGSEVFKGRIEDKFTPILVGKLAEYGCEMTFHKVCDDDPAGITAAILEAKEAGCELIFTTGGMSVDPDDRTPLAIRNTGADIVTYGAPVLPGAMFLVSYLDGVPVCGLPGCVMYAKRTIFDLLLPRLLADDAITAEDIARLGEGGLCLGCAECHWPNCGFGHC
;
A
#
# COMPACT_ATOMS: atom_id res chain seq x y z
N ALA A 1 34.14 -22.34 1.64
CA ALA A 1 32.99 -22.65 0.80
C ALA A 1 33.07 -21.74 -0.41
N ALA A 2 33.05 -22.29 -1.63
CA ALA A 2 32.96 -21.46 -2.85
C ALA A 2 31.58 -20.78 -2.87
N ALA A 3 31.54 -19.46 -3.02
CA ALA A 3 30.30 -18.76 -3.33
C ALA A 3 29.77 -19.38 -4.63
N GLY A 4 28.49 -19.78 -4.63
CA GLY A 4 27.83 -20.28 -5.83
C GLY A 4 27.88 -19.22 -6.95
N SER A 5 27.44 -19.59 -8.14
CA SER A 5 27.37 -18.67 -9.30
C SER A 5 26.35 -17.53 -9.15
N GLU A 6 25.48 -17.63 -8.15
CA GLU A 6 24.48 -16.59 -7.86
C GLU A 6 25.06 -15.48 -6.97
N PRO A 7 24.75 -14.22 -7.25
CA PRO A 7 25.20 -13.09 -6.43
C PRO A 7 24.60 -13.17 -5.03
N ILE A 8 25.42 -12.94 -4.00
CA ILE A 8 24.99 -12.94 -2.59
C ILE A 8 24.15 -11.70 -2.29
N LEU A 9 24.41 -10.59 -2.98
CA LEU A 9 23.67 -9.33 -2.88
C LEU A 9 23.23 -8.91 -4.26
N ASN A 10 22.00 -8.41 -4.35
CA ASN A 10 21.43 -7.84 -5.55
C ASN A 10 20.93 -6.43 -5.25
N VAL A 11 21.18 -5.48 -6.14
CA VAL A 11 20.70 -4.11 -6.03
C VAL A 11 19.65 -3.89 -7.10
N LEU A 12 18.41 -3.69 -6.67
CA LEU A 12 17.28 -3.42 -7.56
C LEU A 12 17.05 -1.89 -7.61
N PRO A 13 17.02 -1.27 -8.80
CA PRO A 13 16.74 0.14 -8.93
C PRO A 13 15.24 0.41 -8.67
N MET A 14 14.93 1.39 -7.83
CA MET A 14 13.57 1.91 -7.72
C MET A 14 13.25 2.74 -8.96
N GLN A 15 12.03 2.57 -9.49
CA GLN A 15 11.54 3.26 -10.67
C GLN A 15 10.41 4.22 -10.29
N ALA A 16 10.41 5.39 -10.94
CA ALA A 16 9.27 6.29 -10.88
C ALA A 16 8.08 5.65 -11.61
N LYS A 17 6.92 5.60 -10.97
CA LYS A 17 5.73 4.91 -11.49
C LYS A 17 4.52 5.84 -11.53
N LYS A 18 3.61 5.54 -12.45
CA LYS A 18 2.26 6.10 -12.48
C LYS A 18 1.40 5.36 -11.46
N PHE A 19 0.72 6.11 -10.60
CA PHE A 19 -0.13 5.49 -9.60
C PHE A 19 -1.54 6.04 -9.58
N ALA A 20 -2.46 5.21 -9.08
CA ALA A 20 -3.84 5.56 -8.80
C ALA A 20 -4.09 5.65 -7.30
N VAL A 21 -4.99 6.55 -6.90
CA VAL A 21 -5.61 6.55 -5.58
C VAL A 21 -7.12 6.43 -5.75
N ILE A 22 -7.70 5.45 -5.07
CA ILE A 22 -9.14 5.25 -5.00
C ILE A 22 -9.54 5.49 -3.55
N THR A 23 -10.12 6.64 -3.30
CA THR A 23 -10.59 7.05 -1.97
C THR A 23 -11.99 6.52 -1.76
N THR A 24 -12.19 5.68 -0.73
CA THR A 24 -13.51 5.14 -0.39
C THR A 24 -14.04 5.77 0.90
N GLY A 25 -15.35 5.83 1.02
CA GLY A 25 -16.03 6.32 2.19
C GLY A 25 -17.19 7.25 1.85
N SER A 26 -18.37 6.92 2.36
CA SER A 26 -19.60 7.68 2.06
C SER A 26 -19.52 9.14 2.52
N GLU A 27 -18.75 9.45 3.55
CA GLU A 27 -18.62 10.82 4.04
C GLU A 27 -17.76 11.68 3.10
N VAL A 28 -16.65 11.13 2.59
CA VAL A 28 -15.82 11.81 1.58
C VAL A 28 -16.59 11.92 0.27
N PHE A 29 -17.22 10.84 -0.17
CA PHE A 29 -18.01 10.80 -1.41
C PHE A 29 -19.15 11.84 -1.43
N LYS A 30 -19.81 12.02 -0.29
CA LYS A 30 -20.89 13.02 -0.14
C LYS A 30 -20.38 14.44 0.17
N GLY A 31 -19.06 14.64 0.19
CA GLY A 31 -18.43 15.93 0.47
C GLY A 31 -18.62 16.42 1.91
N ARG A 32 -18.91 15.54 2.86
CA ARG A 32 -19.07 15.88 4.28
C ARG A 32 -17.75 16.10 4.99
N ILE A 33 -16.72 15.35 4.56
CA ILE A 33 -15.35 15.49 5.01
C ILE A 33 -14.41 15.60 3.81
N GLU A 34 -13.29 16.28 4.01
CA GLU A 34 -12.24 16.41 3.00
C GLU A 34 -11.37 15.15 2.95
N ASP A 35 -10.94 14.75 1.74
CA ASP A 35 -9.95 13.69 1.56
C ASP A 35 -8.57 14.19 2.03
N LYS A 36 -8.15 13.72 3.19
CA LYS A 36 -6.83 13.99 3.76
C LYS A 36 -5.80 12.91 3.44
N PHE A 37 -6.24 11.79 2.87
CA PHE A 37 -5.38 10.65 2.58
C PHE A 37 -4.57 10.88 1.29
N THR A 38 -5.24 11.26 0.23
CA THR A 38 -4.63 11.45 -1.09
C THR A 38 -3.45 12.43 -1.05
N PRO A 39 -3.52 13.62 -0.42
CA PRO A 39 -2.38 14.53 -0.34
C PRO A 39 -1.14 13.92 0.34
N ILE A 40 -1.34 13.08 1.37
CA ILE A 40 -0.24 12.40 2.07
C ILE A 40 0.43 11.38 1.16
N LEU A 41 -0.35 10.58 0.42
CA LEU A 41 0.19 9.61 -0.53
C LEU A 41 0.95 10.27 -1.66
N VAL A 42 0.38 11.32 -2.24
CA VAL A 42 1.04 12.12 -3.28
C VAL A 42 2.38 12.65 -2.78
N GLY A 43 2.42 13.21 -1.56
CA GLY A 43 3.66 13.70 -0.96
C GLY A 43 4.72 12.61 -0.80
N LYS A 44 4.35 11.45 -0.25
CA LYS A 44 5.26 10.32 -0.04
C LYS A 44 5.80 9.73 -1.36
N LEU A 45 4.95 9.60 -2.37
CA LEU A 45 5.31 9.02 -3.67
C LEU A 45 6.10 10.01 -4.54
N ALA A 46 5.87 11.32 -4.37
CA ALA A 46 6.64 12.35 -5.07
C ALA A 46 8.13 12.34 -4.69
N GLU A 47 8.48 11.90 -3.45
CA GLU A 47 9.88 11.72 -3.04
C GLU A 47 10.65 10.74 -3.95
N TYR A 48 9.93 9.83 -4.62
CA TYR A 48 10.46 8.83 -5.55
C TYR A 48 10.23 9.18 -7.02
N GLY A 49 9.71 10.38 -7.31
CA GLY A 49 9.40 10.83 -8.67
C GLY A 49 8.14 10.20 -9.27
N CYS A 50 7.31 9.51 -8.47
CA CYS A 50 6.07 8.92 -8.94
C CYS A 50 4.99 9.98 -9.18
N GLU A 51 4.11 9.72 -10.14
CA GLU A 51 3.04 10.63 -10.54
C GLU A 51 1.66 9.99 -10.33
N MET A 52 0.75 10.71 -9.65
CA MET A 52 -0.65 10.31 -9.60
C MET A 52 -1.33 10.66 -10.91
N THR A 53 -1.69 9.65 -11.70
CA THR A 53 -2.36 9.83 -13.00
C THR A 53 -3.84 9.48 -12.96
N PHE A 54 -4.32 8.87 -11.87
CA PHE A 54 -5.72 8.52 -11.69
C PHE A 54 -6.15 8.76 -10.25
N HIS A 55 -7.26 9.44 -10.05
CA HIS A 55 -7.90 9.59 -8.75
C HIS A 55 -9.42 9.47 -8.87
N LYS A 56 -10.02 8.65 -8.02
CA LYS A 56 -11.47 8.50 -7.97
C LYS A 56 -11.94 8.38 -6.53
N VAL A 57 -12.97 9.14 -6.19
CA VAL A 57 -13.67 9.03 -4.91
C VAL A 57 -14.90 8.16 -5.12
N CYS A 58 -15.05 7.11 -4.31
CA CYS A 58 -16.14 6.14 -4.37
C CYS A 58 -16.94 6.14 -3.08
N ASP A 59 -18.24 5.88 -3.17
CA ASP A 59 -19.05 5.50 -2.00
C ASP A 59 -18.62 4.10 -1.52
N ASP A 60 -19.11 3.66 -0.36
CA ASP A 60 -18.84 2.34 0.24
C ASP A 60 -19.57 1.19 -0.51
N ASP A 61 -19.67 1.29 -1.82
CA ASP A 61 -20.22 0.25 -2.71
C ASP A 61 -19.11 -0.60 -3.33
N PRO A 62 -19.05 -1.92 -3.02
CA PRO A 62 -18.02 -2.78 -3.58
C PRO A 62 -17.96 -2.78 -5.11
N ALA A 63 -19.10 -2.70 -5.79
CA ALA A 63 -19.13 -2.72 -7.25
C ALA A 63 -18.50 -1.46 -7.85
N GLY A 64 -18.79 -0.29 -7.27
CA GLY A 64 -18.20 0.99 -7.68
C GLY A 64 -16.70 1.04 -7.42
N ILE A 65 -16.23 0.52 -6.25
CA ILE A 65 -14.81 0.44 -5.92
C ILE A 65 -14.09 -0.53 -6.87
N THR A 66 -14.67 -1.71 -7.13
CA THR A 66 -14.13 -2.70 -8.07
C THR A 66 -13.96 -2.08 -9.46
N ALA A 67 -15.00 -1.39 -9.97
CA ALA A 67 -14.94 -0.73 -11.27
C ALA A 67 -13.83 0.33 -11.33
N ALA A 68 -13.66 1.13 -10.26
CA ALA A 68 -12.62 2.15 -10.18
C ALA A 68 -11.20 1.56 -10.20
N ILE A 69 -10.97 0.39 -9.55
CA ILE A 69 -9.69 -0.31 -9.61
C ILE A 69 -9.39 -0.79 -11.04
N LEU A 70 -10.38 -1.37 -11.72
CA LEU A 70 -10.24 -1.83 -13.09
C LEU A 70 -9.98 -0.66 -14.06
N GLU A 71 -10.70 0.44 -13.92
CA GLU A 71 -10.49 1.68 -14.70
C GLU A 71 -9.07 2.22 -14.51
N ALA A 72 -8.56 2.25 -13.27
CA ALA A 72 -7.20 2.70 -12.99
C ALA A 72 -6.15 1.82 -13.68
N LYS A 73 -6.35 0.50 -13.68
CA LYS A 73 -5.49 -0.45 -14.39
C LYS A 73 -5.54 -0.22 -15.90
N GLU A 74 -6.73 -0.06 -16.50
CA GLU A 74 -6.91 0.22 -17.91
C GLU A 74 -6.30 1.57 -18.31
N ALA A 75 -6.28 2.56 -17.40
CA ALA A 75 -5.60 3.83 -17.59
C ALA A 75 -4.06 3.74 -17.55
N GLY A 76 -3.51 2.54 -17.33
CA GLY A 76 -2.08 2.28 -17.33
C GLY A 76 -1.38 2.65 -16.02
N CYS A 77 -2.08 2.69 -14.90
CA CYS A 77 -1.46 2.83 -13.59
C CYS A 77 -0.67 1.57 -13.23
N GLU A 78 0.54 1.76 -12.75
CA GLU A 78 1.48 0.69 -12.38
C GLU A 78 1.42 0.35 -10.89
N LEU A 79 0.78 1.20 -10.09
CA LEU A 79 0.47 1.00 -8.67
C LEU A 79 -0.95 1.50 -8.42
N ILE A 80 -1.75 0.77 -7.65
CA ILE A 80 -3.11 1.17 -7.30
C ILE A 80 -3.24 1.11 -5.78
N PHE A 81 -3.63 2.24 -5.18
CA PHE A 81 -3.86 2.35 -3.75
C PHE A 81 -5.34 2.61 -3.48
N THR A 82 -5.93 1.81 -2.62
CA THR A 82 -7.28 2.06 -2.10
C THR A 82 -7.17 2.56 -0.66
N THR A 83 -7.95 3.56 -0.32
CA THR A 83 -7.96 4.18 1.02
C THR A 83 -9.38 4.22 1.56
N GLY A 84 -9.55 4.03 2.87
CA GLY A 84 -10.85 3.89 3.50
C GLY A 84 -11.40 2.45 3.47
N GLY A 85 -12.32 2.11 4.36
CA GLY A 85 -12.88 0.77 4.49
C GLY A 85 -11.83 -0.33 4.66
N MET A 86 -10.75 -0.03 5.42
CA MET A 86 -9.58 -0.88 5.64
C MET A 86 -9.25 -0.97 7.13
N SER A 87 -10.24 -1.18 7.96
CA SER A 87 -10.08 -1.40 9.40
C SER A 87 -10.50 -2.82 9.78
N VAL A 88 -10.84 -3.03 11.04
CA VAL A 88 -11.36 -4.30 11.56
C VAL A 88 -12.90 -4.36 11.52
N ASP A 89 -13.54 -3.36 10.95
CA ASP A 89 -15.00 -3.29 10.90
C ASP A 89 -15.55 -4.32 9.90
N PRO A 90 -16.52 -5.17 10.30
CA PRO A 90 -17.17 -6.11 9.39
C PRO A 90 -17.85 -5.44 8.18
N ASP A 91 -18.19 -4.16 8.31
CA ASP A 91 -18.83 -3.38 7.25
C ASP A 91 -17.82 -2.77 6.23
N ASP A 92 -16.53 -2.94 6.46
CA ASP A 92 -15.49 -2.53 5.51
C ASP A 92 -15.61 -3.31 4.19
N ARG A 93 -15.83 -2.57 3.10
CA ARG A 93 -16.10 -3.13 1.77
C ARG A 93 -14.91 -3.16 0.83
N THR A 94 -13.85 -2.41 1.14
CA THR A 94 -12.68 -2.28 0.27
C THR A 94 -11.94 -3.61 0.04
N PRO A 95 -11.72 -4.49 1.04
CA PRO A 95 -11.08 -5.80 0.79
C PRO A 95 -11.93 -6.71 -0.12
N LEU A 96 -13.26 -6.65 0.02
CA LEU A 96 -14.16 -7.37 -0.86
C LEU A 96 -14.09 -6.84 -2.30
N ALA A 97 -14.06 -5.52 -2.46
CA ALA A 97 -13.97 -4.88 -3.78
C ALA A 97 -12.65 -5.25 -4.49
N ILE A 98 -11.52 -5.26 -3.78
CA ILE A 98 -10.24 -5.71 -4.32
C ILE A 98 -10.34 -7.17 -4.77
N ARG A 99 -10.91 -8.06 -3.95
CA ARG A 99 -11.10 -9.47 -4.31
C ARG A 99 -11.97 -9.63 -5.57
N ASN A 100 -13.03 -8.82 -5.71
CA ASN A 100 -13.94 -8.88 -6.83
C ASN A 100 -13.31 -8.48 -8.17
N THR A 101 -12.15 -7.79 -8.17
CA THR A 101 -11.38 -7.51 -9.39
C THR A 101 -10.74 -8.75 -10.00
N GLY A 102 -10.67 -9.85 -9.24
CA GLY A 102 -9.87 -11.04 -9.59
C GLY A 102 -8.40 -10.93 -9.16
N ALA A 103 -8.02 -9.94 -8.38
CA ALA A 103 -6.65 -9.80 -7.88
C ALA A 103 -6.28 -10.96 -6.95
N ASP A 104 -5.05 -11.44 -7.09
CA ASP A 104 -4.44 -12.43 -6.19
C ASP A 104 -4.04 -11.76 -4.88
N ILE A 105 -4.79 -12.02 -3.81
CA ILE A 105 -4.50 -11.44 -2.49
C ILE A 105 -3.33 -12.19 -1.85
N VAL A 106 -2.23 -11.50 -1.64
CA VAL A 106 -1.05 -12.02 -0.94
C VAL A 106 -1.29 -12.10 0.56
N THR A 107 -1.69 -10.97 1.15
CA THR A 107 -2.06 -10.89 2.58
C THR A 107 -3.12 -9.81 2.80
N TYR A 108 -3.97 -10.03 3.79
CA TYR A 108 -4.77 -8.99 4.42
C TYR A 108 -4.48 -9.03 5.92
N GLY A 109 -3.76 -8.03 6.38
CA GLY A 109 -3.16 -7.97 7.69
C GLY A 109 -1.66 -8.24 7.68
N ALA A 110 -0.97 -7.60 8.62
CA ALA A 110 0.48 -7.71 8.80
C ALA A 110 0.86 -7.54 10.27
N PRO A 111 1.92 -8.22 10.74
CA PRO A 111 2.39 -8.09 12.12
C PRO A 111 3.22 -6.80 12.34
N VAL A 112 2.69 -5.67 11.85
CA VAL A 112 3.37 -4.36 11.86
C VAL A 112 2.46 -3.28 12.43
N LEU A 113 2.99 -2.50 13.36
CA LEU A 113 2.31 -1.34 13.93
C LEU A 113 3.20 -0.08 13.84
N PRO A 114 2.71 1.01 13.22
CA PRO A 114 1.38 1.18 12.59
C PRO A 114 1.26 0.45 11.25
N GLY A 115 0.05 -0.06 10.94
CA GLY A 115 -0.24 -0.61 9.62
C GLY A 115 -0.82 -2.02 9.59
N ALA A 116 -1.24 -2.58 10.73
CA ALA A 116 -1.67 -3.98 10.86
C ALA A 116 -2.72 -4.43 9.83
N MET A 117 -3.59 -3.54 9.33
CA MET A 117 -4.65 -3.87 8.37
C MET A 117 -4.26 -3.59 6.92
N PHE A 118 -2.97 -3.55 6.60
CA PHE A 118 -2.50 -3.40 5.23
C PHE A 118 -2.86 -4.63 4.39
N LEU A 119 -3.33 -4.39 3.17
CA LEU A 119 -3.62 -5.45 2.20
C LEU A 119 -2.68 -5.31 1.01
N VAL A 120 -2.08 -6.41 0.60
CA VAL A 120 -1.28 -6.53 -0.63
C VAL A 120 -1.95 -7.52 -1.56
N SER A 121 -2.12 -7.14 -2.80
CA SER A 121 -2.61 -8.02 -3.87
C SER A 121 -1.98 -7.64 -5.21
N TYR A 122 -2.10 -8.52 -6.19
CA TYR A 122 -1.66 -8.30 -7.56
C TYR A 122 -2.79 -8.58 -8.56
N LEU A 123 -3.07 -7.63 -9.43
CA LEU A 123 -4.05 -7.75 -10.52
C LEU A 123 -3.30 -7.80 -11.86
N ASP A 124 -3.12 -9.00 -12.40
CA ASP A 124 -2.29 -9.26 -13.60
C ASP A 124 -0.88 -8.60 -13.47
N GLY A 125 -0.26 -8.78 -12.31
CA GLY A 125 1.08 -8.25 -12.00
C GLY A 125 1.11 -6.79 -11.50
N VAL A 126 0.01 -6.04 -11.58
CA VAL A 126 -0.08 -4.67 -11.03
C VAL A 126 -0.41 -4.75 -9.53
N PRO A 127 0.42 -4.17 -8.65
CA PRO A 127 0.12 -4.11 -7.23
C PRO A 127 -1.14 -3.30 -6.93
N VAL A 128 -2.08 -3.91 -6.20
CA VAL A 128 -3.27 -3.24 -5.65
C VAL A 128 -3.20 -3.36 -4.13
N CYS A 129 -3.00 -2.24 -3.45
CA CYS A 129 -2.82 -2.20 -2.01
C CYS A 129 -3.96 -1.47 -1.31
N GLY A 130 -4.49 -2.10 -0.26
CA GLY A 130 -5.43 -1.46 0.66
C GLY A 130 -4.69 -0.82 1.85
N LEU A 131 -4.85 0.48 2.02
CA LEU A 131 -4.09 1.25 2.98
C LEU A 131 -4.90 1.55 4.24
N PRO A 132 -4.42 1.15 5.43
CA PRO A 132 -5.09 1.48 6.69
C PRO A 132 -4.94 2.97 7.03
N GLY A 133 -5.92 3.51 7.76
CA GLY A 133 -6.01 4.94 8.10
C GLY A 133 -4.78 5.53 8.79
N CYS A 134 -3.99 4.71 9.50
CA CYS A 134 -2.78 5.17 10.18
C CYS A 134 -1.70 5.74 9.24
N VAL A 135 -1.74 5.42 7.94
CA VAL A 135 -0.84 6.01 6.92
C VAL A 135 -0.98 7.53 6.85
N MET A 136 -2.17 8.08 7.19
CA MET A 136 -2.40 9.53 7.26
C MET A 136 -1.72 10.21 8.45
N TYR A 137 -1.55 9.51 9.57
CA TYR A 137 -1.19 10.13 10.84
C TYR A 137 0.22 9.80 11.32
N ALA A 138 0.70 8.58 11.00
CA ALA A 138 2.01 8.13 11.44
C ALA A 138 3.09 8.52 10.43
N LYS A 139 4.26 8.94 10.95
CA LYS A 139 5.40 9.30 10.11
C LYS A 139 5.85 8.12 9.25
N ARG A 140 5.90 6.92 9.86
CA ARG A 140 6.29 5.66 9.21
C ARG A 140 5.28 4.57 9.56
N THR A 141 4.95 3.76 8.58
CA THR A 141 4.00 2.65 8.66
C THR A 141 4.51 1.50 7.79
N ILE A 142 3.81 0.38 7.77
CA ILE A 142 4.11 -0.71 6.82
C ILE A 142 4.17 -0.23 5.36
N PHE A 143 3.39 0.78 4.99
CA PHE A 143 3.45 1.35 3.65
C PHE A 143 4.87 1.83 3.30
N ASP A 144 5.52 2.53 4.23
CA ASP A 144 6.89 3.01 4.04
C ASP A 144 7.92 1.86 3.94
N LEU A 145 7.67 0.72 4.59
CA LEU A 145 8.52 -0.47 4.51
C LEU A 145 8.40 -1.18 3.15
N LEU A 146 7.19 -1.23 2.60
CA LEU A 146 6.91 -1.98 1.37
C LEU A 146 7.07 -1.14 0.10
N LEU A 147 6.89 0.18 0.17
CA LEU A 147 6.95 1.06 -0.99
C LEU A 147 8.24 0.91 -1.80
N PRO A 148 9.46 0.86 -1.21
CA PRO A 148 10.68 0.66 -1.99
C PRO A 148 10.66 -0.63 -2.82
N ARG A 149 10.12 -1.73 -2.29
CA ARG A 149 9.99 -3.00 -3.02
C ARG A 149 9.00 -2.91 -4.16
N LEU A 150 7.84 -2.27 -3.95
CA LEU A 150 6.85 -2.01 -5.00
C LEU A 150 7.43 -1.17 -6.14
N LEU A 151 8.29 -0.19 -5.81
CA LEU A 151 8.96 0.67 -6.80
C LEU A 151 10.09 -0.05 -7.54
N ALA A 152 10.66 -1.09 -6.94
CA ALA A 152 11.73 -1.90 -7.52
C ALA A 152 11.22 -3.13 -8.29
N ASP A 153 9.90 -3.28 -8.47
CA ASP A 153 9.25 -4.48 -9.02
C ASP A 153 9.66 -5.78 -8.31
N ASP A 154 10.01 -5.66 -7.02
CA ASP A 154 10.33 -6.79 -6.15
C ASP A 154 9.05 -7.34 -5.54
N ALA A 155 8.57 -8.46 -6.07
CA ALA A 155 7.30 -9.06 -5.67
C ALA A 155 7.29 -9.40 -4.18
N ILE A 156 6.26 -8.92 -3.49
CA ILE A 156 6.06 -9.14 -2.06
C ILE A 156 5.30 -10.44 -1.86
N THR A 157 5.82 -11.30 -0.99
CA THR A 157 5.20 -12.56 -0.60
C THR A 157 4.59 -12.50 0.80
N ALA A 158 3.74 -13.47 1.14
CA ALA A 158 3.20 -13.58 2.50
C ALA A 158 4.30 -13.81 3.55
N GLU A 159 5.37 -14.52 3.18
CA GLU A 159 6.53 -14.74 4.05
C GLU A 159 7.29 -13.44 4.32
N ASP A 160 7.46 -12.59 3.31
CA ASP A 160 8.08 -11.27 3.47
C ASP A 160 7.31 -10.41 4.48
N ILE A 161 5.97 -10.41 4.38
CA ILE A 161 5.11 -9.70 5.32
C ILE A 161 5.25 -10.28 6.73
N ALA A 162 5.26 -11.60 6.86
CA ALA A 162 5.37 -12.27 8.17
C ALA A 162 6.71 -11.95 8.86
N ARG A 163 7.81 -11.90 8.11
CA ARG A 163 9.15 -11.56 8.62
C ARG A 163 9.24 -10.15 9.20
N LEU A 164 8.48 -9.20 8.68
CA LEU A 164 8.43 -7.84 9.25
C LEU A 164 8.00 -7.81 10.72
N GLY A 165 7.36 -8.88 11.21
CA GLY A 165 6.94 -9.02 12.61
C GLY A 165 8.08 -9.04 13.63
N GLU A 166 9.31 -9.37 13.23
CA GLU A 166 10.48 -9.32 14.12
C GLU A 166 10.81 -7.88 14.55
N GLY A 167 10.67 -6.92 13.63
CA GLY A 167 10.79 -5.47 13.88
C GLY A 167 9.47 -4.73 13.72
N GLY A 168 8.35 -5.35 14.06
CA GLY A 168 7.00 -4.91 13.68
C GLY A 168 6.46 -3.68 14.41
N LEU A 169 7.19 -3.07 15.36
CA LEU A 169 6.71 -1.93 16.14
C LEU A 169 7.54 -0.68 15.89
N CYS A 170 6.91 0.38 15.36
CA CYS A 170 7.48 1.72 15.35
C CYS A 170 7.30 2.37 16.73
N LEU A 171 8.41 2.77 17.35
CA LEU A 171 8.43 3.35 18.71
C LEU A 171 7.96 4.81 18.77
N GLY A 172 7.68 5.45 17.61
CA GLY A 172 7.20 6.83 17.56
C GLY A 172 8.22 7.85 18.10
N CYS A 173 9.52 7.64 17.84
CA CYS A 173 10.60 8.49 18.34
C CYS A 173 10.37 9.96 18.02
N ALA A 174 10.76 10.86 18.93
CA ALA A 174 10.66 12.31 18.72
C ALA A 174 11.39 12.74 17.43
N GLU A 175 12.59 12.21 17.20
CA GLU A 175 13.32 12.26 15.93
C GLU A 175 13.23 10.91 15.22
N CYS A 176 12.80 10.91 13.96
CA CYS A 176 12.65 9.69 13.19
C CYS A 176 13.99 9.31 12.55
N HIS A 177 14.52 8.15 12.93
CA HIS A 177 15.80 7.64 12.41
C HIS A 177 15.62 6.61 11.27
N TRP A 178 14.38 6.35 10.83
CA TRP A 178 14.14 5.43 9.72
C TRP A 178 14.94 5.85 8.47
N PRO A 179 15.59 4.89 7.76
CA PRO A 179 15.55 3.44 7.93
C PRO A 179 16.55 2.87 8.96
N ASN A 180 17.37 3.69 9.62
CA ASN A 180 18.37 3.26 10.61
C ASN A 180 17.75 3.03 11.99
N CYS A 181 16.75 2.16 12.08
CA CYS A 181 16.09 1.77 13.34
C CYS A 181 15.56 0.34 13.22
N GLY A 182 15.06 -0.24 14.31
CA GLY A 182 14.56 -1.60 14.32
C GLY A 182 13.21 -1.80 13.61
N PHE A 183 12.53 -0.74 13.17
CA PHE A 183 11.21 -0.86 12.57
C PHE A 183 11.24 -1.56 11.22
N GLY A 184 10.58 -2.73 11.14
CA GLY A 184 10.52 -3.56 9.93
C GLY A 184 11.82 -4.28 9.56
N HIS A 185 12.79 -4.31 10.47
CA HIS A 185 14.05 -5.04 10.30
C HIS A 185 14.08 -6.29 11.18
N CYS A 186 14.51 -7.39 10.59
CA CYS A 186 14.84 -8.65 11.24
C CYS A 186 16.36 -8.78 11.41
#